data_f8a9c22dafffe774adfb51c2c0934b5e
#
_entry.id   f8a9c22dafffe774adfb51c2c0934b5e
#
_cell.length_a   1.000
_cell.length_b   1.000
_cell.length_c   1.000
_cell.angle_alpha   90.00
_cell.angle_beta   90.00
_cell.angle_gamma   90.00
#
_symmetry.space_group_name_H-M   'P 1'
#
loop_
_entity.id
_entity.type
_entity.pdbx_description
1 polymer ?
#
loop_
_entity_poly.entity_id
_entity_poly.type
_entity_poly.pdbx_seq_one_letter_code
_entity_poly.pdbx_strand_id
1 'polypeptide(L)'
;MYAETDFLLALIKDEDWLGEAAELVYREHRDELWTSQFTLIELLMVAYREGRDTERVVSNAANLVEVRGDVETVVTAATHVEDHGFTPFDALHLVESNGDTIVSSDDAYEDVTSRLDLKTVDEE
;
A
#
# COMPACT_ATOMS: atom_id res chain seq x y z
N MET A 1 6.42 -15.82 -13.37
CA MET A 1 6.23 -16.37 -12.01
C MET A 1 5.65 -15.28 -11.11
N TYR A 2 4.53 -15.55 -10.50
CA TYR A 2 3.84 -14.59 -9.64
C TYR A 2 4.47 -14.54 -8.24
N ALA A 3 4.94 -13.37 -7.84
CA ALA A 3 5.52 -13.16 -6.53
C ALA A 3 4.42 -12.78 -5.53
N GLU A 4 4.25 -13.59 -4.51
CA GLU A 4 3.29 -13.34 -3.46
C GLU A 4 3.90 -12.49 -2.34
N THR A 5 3.05 -11.99 -1.46
CA THR A 5 3.43 -11.07 -0.38
C THR A 5 4.54 -11.62 0.51
N ASP A 6 4.47 -12.89 0.91
CA ASP A 6 5.47 -13.50 1.80
C ASP A 6 6.86 -13.56 1.16
N PHE A 7 6.93 -13.78 -0.15
CA PHE A 7 8.18 -13.77 -0.90
C PHE A 7 8.83 -12.38 -0.87
N LEU A 8 8.04 -11.34 -1.16
CA LEU A 8 8.55 -9.97 -1.17
C LEU A 8 8.95 -9.50 0.24
N LEU A 9 8.18 -9.88 1.26
CA LEU A 9 8.53 -9.58 2.64
C LEU A 9 9.87 -10.24 3.02
N ALA A 10 10.09 -11.47 2.59
CA ALA A 10 11.34 -12.17 2.86
C ALA A 10 12.55 -11.46 2.24
N LEU A 11 12.37 -10.80 1.09
CA LEU A 11 13.42 -10.02 0.45
C LEU A 11 13.67 -8.67 1.16
N ILE A 12 12.61 -8.08 1.71
CA ILE A 12 12.67 -6.73 2.29
C ILE A 12 13.09 -6.76 3.76
N LYS A 13 12.64 -7.76 4.52
CA LYS A 13 12.97 -7.88 5.94
C LYS A 13 14.37 -8.42 6.14
N ASP A 14 15.11 -7.83 7.08
CA ASP A 14 16.48 -8.25 7.38
C ASP A 14 16.57 -9.62 8.05
N GLU A 15 15.56 -9.99 8.81
CA GLU A 15 15.53 -11.24 9.59
C GLU A 15 14.28 -12.07 9.30
N ASP A 16 14.15 -12.53 8.05
CA ASP A 16 13.06 -13.42 7.68
C ASP A 16 13.62 -14.84 7.50
N TRP A 17 12.92 -15.84 8.07
CA TRP A 17 13.34 -17.24 7.98
C TRP A 17 13.38 -17.76 6.54
N LEU A 18 12.64 -17.13 5.63
CA LEU A 18 12.64 -17.45 4.19
C LEU A 18 13.65 -16.63 3.39
N GLY A 19 14.40 -15.74 4.04
CA GLY A 19 15.25 -14.76 3.35
C GLY A 19 16.27 -15.38 2.39
N GLU A 20 16.97 -16.42 2.80
CA GLU A 20 17.98 -17.06 1.95
C GLU A 20 17.33 -17.73 0.73
N ALA A 21 16.22 -18.43 0.93
CA ALA A 21 15.49 -19.06 -0.17
C ALA A 21 14.94 -18.02 -1.14
N ALA A 22 14.38 -16.93 -0.61
CA ALA A 22 13.84 -15.84 -1.41
C ALA A 22 14.92 -15.16 -2.26
N GLU A 23 16.09 -14.92 -1.69
CA GLU A 23 17.22 -14.33 -2.43
C GLU A 23 17.70 -15.23 -3.55
N LEU A 24 17.73 -16.54 -3.31
CA LEU A 24 18.12 -17.50 -4.33
C LEU A 24 17.12 -17.50 -5.49
N VAL A 25 15.83 -17.57 -5.20
CA VAL A 25 14.78 -17.52 -6.23
C VAL A 25 14.84 -16.20 -6.99
N TYR A 26 15.03 -15.08 -6.31
CA TYR A 26 15.14 -13.77 -6.93
C TYR A 26 16.32 -13.70 -7.90
N ARG A 27 17.45 -14.22 -7.49
CA ARG A 27 18.66 -14.24 -8.31
C ARG A 27 18.51 -15.08 -9.58
N GLU A 28 17.86 -16.25 -9.45
CA GLU A 28 17.69 -17.19 -10.56
C GLU A 28 16.55 -16.82 -11.52
N HIS A 29 15.48 -16.17 -11.02
CA HIS A 29 14.24 -15.94 -11.76
C HIS A 29 13.86 -14.47 -11.88
N ARG A 30 14.74 -13.58 -11.60
CA ARG A 30 14.50 -12.13 -11.54
C ARG A 30 13.69 -11.59 -12.71
N ASP A 31 14.01 -12.00 -13.93
CA ASP A 31 13.36 -11.49 -15.14
C ASP A 31 11.99 -12.13 -15.40
N GLU A 32 11.66 -13.18 -14.68
CA GLU A 32 10.39 -13.90 -14.81
C GLU A 32 9.39 -13.52 -13.71
N LEU A 33 9.84 -12.82 -12.69
CA LEU A 33 9.02 -12.47 -11.53
C LEU A 33 8.14 -11.25 -11.82
N TRP A 34 6.90 -11.34 -11.41
CA TRP A 34 5.97 -10.22 -11.44
C TRP A 34 4.99 -10.35 -10.29
N THR A 35 4.33 -9.24 -9.97
CA THR A 35 3.29 -9.24 -8.96
C THR A 35 2.15 -8.33 -9.39
N SER A 36 1.13 -8.20 -8.55
CA SER A 36 -0.01 -7.35 -8.82
C SER A 36 -0.13 -6.24 -7.79
N GLN A 37 -0.98 -5.29 -8.10
CA GLN A 37 -1.37 -4.21 -7.20
C GLN A 37 -1.90 -4.75 -5.86
N PHE A 38 -2.57 -5.89 -5.85
CA PHE A 38 -3.06 -6.51 -4.61
C PHE A 38 -1.95 -6.84 -3.63
N THR A 39 -0.83 -7.35 -4.13
CA THR A 39 0.34 -7.63 -3.29
C THR A 39 0.89 -6.35 -2.67
N LEU A 40 0.95 -5.27 -3.43
CA LEU A 40 1.39 -3.98 -2.89
C LEU A 40 0.45 -3.48 -1.79
N ILE A 41 -0.86 -3.65 -1.95
CA ILE A 41 -1.84 -3.29 -0.93
C ILE A 41 -1.65 -4.13 0.33
N GLU A 42 -1.43 -5.43 0.19
CA GLU A 42 -1.13 -6.30 1.34
C GLU A 42 0.15 -5.88 2.05
N LEU A 43 1.19 -5.54 1.29
CA LEU A 43 2.45 -5.04 1.86
C LEU A 43 2.25 -3.74 2.63
N LEU A 44 1.45 -2.83 2.09
CA LEU A 44 1.09 -1.60 2.77
C LEU A 44 0.41 -1.90 4.12
N MET A 45 -0.53 -2.83 4.14
CA MET A 45 -1.23 -3.22 5.36
C MET A 45 -0.31 -3.88 6.38
N VAL A 46 0.57 -4.78 5.94
CA VAL A 46 1.52 -5.46 6.82
C VAL A 46 2.50 -4.45 7.42
N ALA A 47 3.06 -3.57 6.60
CA ALA A 47 3.98 -2.52 7.05
C ALA A 47 3.31 -1.62 8.09
N TYR A 48 2.07 -1.25 7.85
CA TYR A 48 1.29 -0.43 8.78
C TYR A 48 1.13 -1.13 10.14
N ARG A 49 0.71 -2.40 10.13
CA ARG A 49 0.52 -3.18 11.36
C ARG A 49 1.81 -3.37 12.15
N GLU A 50 2.93 -3.51 11.44
CA GLU A 50 4.23 -3.74 12.08
C GLU A 50 4.97 -2.44 12.44
N GLY A 51 4.37 -1.28 12.17
CA GLY A 51 4.99 0.00 12.46
C GLY A 51 6.21 0.32 11.59
N ARG A 52 6.27 -0.27 10.39
CA ARG A 52 7.33 -0.01 9.42
C ARG A 52 6.99 1.20 8.56
N ASP A 53 8.00 1.79 7.93
CA ASP A 53 7.81 2.87 6.96
C ASP A 53 7.04 2.31 5.74
N THR A 54 5.76 2.66 5.63
CA THR A 54 4.87 2.10 4.62
C THR A 54 5.27 2.48 3.21
N GLU A 55 5.64 3.74 2.98
CA GLU A 55 6.10 4.22 1.68
C GLU A 55 7.35 3.46 1.23
N ARG A 56 8.29 3.28 2.14
CA ARG A 56 9.55 2.59 1.85
C ARG A 56 9.34 1.13 1.49
N VAL A 57 8.50 0.43 2.24
CA VAL A 57 8.21 -0.99 1.98
C VAL A 57 7.54 -1.17 0.63
N VAL A 58 6.52 -0.38 0.34
CA VAL A 58 5.78 -0.46 -0.93
C VAL A 58 6.68 -0.08 -2.11
N SER A 59 7.43 1.00 -2.00
CA SER A 59 8.34 1.45 -3.06
C SER A 59 9.46 0.45 -3.34
N ASN A 60 10.03 -0.14 -2.29
CA ASN A 60 11.06 -1.16 -2.46
C ASN A 60 10.51 -2.39 -3.19
N ALA A 61 9.32 -2.85 -2.82
CA ALA A 61 8.68 -3.98 -3.50
C ALA A 61 8.43 -3.67 -4.98
N ALA A 62 7.92 -2.48 -5.28
CA ALA A 62 7.66 -2.06 -6.66
C ALA A 62 8.92 -1.98 -7.51
N ASN A 63 10.08 -1.76 -6.90
CA ASN A 63 11.37 -1.74 -7.59
C ASN A 63 12.00 -3.12 -7.76
N LEU A 64 11.59 -4.10 -6.95
CA LEU A 64 12.17 -5.44 -7.00
C LEU A 64 11.62 -6.28 -8.14
N VAL A 65 10.35 -6.13 -8.47
CA VAL A 65 9.67 -6.94 -9.49
C VAL A 65 8.76 -6.07 -10.34
N GLU A 66 8.41 -6.56 -11.53
CA GLU A 66 7.38 -5.94 -12.35
C GLU A 66 6.04 -5.99 -11.62
N VAL A 67 5.34 -4.86 -11.53
CA VAL A 67 4.02 -4.78 -10.91
C VAL A 67 2.98 -4.49 -11.98
N ARG A 68 1.97 -5.35 -12.06
CA ARG A 68 0.83 -5.16 -12.96
C ARG A 68 -0.33 -4.56 -12.18
N GLY A 69 -0.81 -3.41 -12.66
CA GLY A 69 -1.83 -2.61 -12.01
C GLY A 69 -1.36 -1.18 -11.78
N ASP A 70 -2.07 -0.44 -10.94
CA ASP A 70 -1.76 0.96 -10.66
C ASP A 70 -0.84 1.09 -9.45
N VAL A 71 0.46 1.09 -9.71
CA VAL A 71 1.50 1.23 -8.68
C VAL A 71 1.41 2.58 -7.99
N GLU A 72 1.17 3.65 -8.75
CA GLU A 72 1.13 5.01 -8.20
C GLU A 72 0.04 5.18 -7.15
N THR A 73 -1.11 4.57 -7.35
CA THR A 73 -2.20 4.61 -6.36
C THR A 73 -1.73 4.09 -5.01
N VAL A 74 -1.04 2.96 -4.99
CA VAL A 74 -0.61 2.33 -3.74
C VAL A 74 0.54 3.10 -3.09
N VAL A 75 1.51 3.56 -3.88
CA VAL A 75 2.63 4.37 -3.38
C VAL A 75 2.13 5.70 -2.81
N THR A 76 1.22 6.36 -3.50
CA THR A 76 0.62 7.61 -3.03
C THR A 76 -0.16 7.40 -1.73
N ALA A 77 -0.92 6.31 -1.65
CA ALA A 77 -1.62 5.94 -0.41
C ALA A 77 -0.63 5.73 0.74
N ALA A 78 0.47 5.02 0.50
CA ALA A 78 1.51 4.80 1.51
C ALA A 78 2.10 6.12 2.02
N THR A 79 2.31 7.09 1.13
CA THR A 79 2.77 8.43 1.48
C THR A 79 1.77 9.13 2.41
N HIS A 80 0.47 9.05 2.11
CA HIS A 80 -0.57 9.64 2.97
C HIS A 80 -0.63 8.97 4.34
N VAL A 81 -0.36 7.67 4.44
CA VAL A 81 -0.26 6.98 5.73
C VAL A 81 0.85 7.61 6.56
N GLU A 82 2.02 7.81 5.98
CA GLU A 82 3.18 8.38 6.69
C GLU A 82 3.00 9.86 7.00
N ASP A 83 2.53 10.65 6.05
CA ASP A 83 2.48 12.11 6.18
C ASP A 83 1.28 12.61 6.99
N HIS A 84 0.16 11.91 6.92
CA HIS A 84 -1.11 12.36 7.51
C HIS A 84 -1.69 11.41 8.55
N GLY A 85 -1.04 10.27 8.79
CA GLY A 85 -1.50 9.30 9.79
C GLY A 85 -2.78 8.56 9.41
N PHE A 86 -3.11 8.48 8.13
CA PHE A 86 -4.24 7.69 7.67
C PHE A 86 -4.02 6.19 7.90
N THR A 87 -5.11 5.46 8.10
CA THR A 87 -5.07 4.00 7.95
C THR A 87 -4.91 3.67 6.46
N PRO A 88 -4.41 2.46 6.11
CA PRO A 88 -4.18 2.11 4.70
C PRO A 88 -5.40 2.23 3.81
N PHE A 89 -6.57 1.74 4.24
CA PHE A 89 -7.77 1.84 3.41
C PHE A 89 -8.29 3.27 3.29
N ASP A 90 -8.19 4.08 4.35
CA ASP A 90 -8.55 5.49 4.28
C ASP A 90 -7.66 6.22 3.28
N ALA A 91 -6.36 5.93 3.30
CA ALA A 91 -5.42 6.50 2.34
C ALA A 91 -5.73 6.07 0.90
N LEU A 92 -6.07 4.79 0.71
CA LEU A 92 -6.46 4.29 -0.62
C LEU A 92 -7.73 4.96 -1.12
N HIS A 93 -8.74 5.14 -0.27
CA HIS A 93 -9.95 5.87 -0.64
C HIS A 93 -9.66 7.31 -1.02
N LEU A 94 -8.78 7.96 -0.26
CA LEU A 94 -8.38 9.33 -0.57
C LEU A 94 -7.80 9.44 -1.98
N VAL A 95 -6.87 8.55 -2.32
CA VAL A 95 -6.23 8.54 -3.64
C VAL A 95 -7.25 8.24 -4.73
N GLU A 96 -8.10 7.24 -4.53
CA GLU A 96 -9.14 6.85 -5.50
C GLU A 96 -10.16 7.97 -5.73
N SER A 97 -10.45 8.78 -4.70
CA SER A 97 -11.38 9.90 -4.85
C SER A 97 -10.86 11.00 -5.77
N ASN A 98 -9.55 11.05 -5.97
CA ASN A 98 -8.86 11.94 -6.91
C ASN A 98 -9.27 13.42 -6.76
N GLY A 99 -9.31 13.88 -5.52
CA GLY A 99 -9.64 15.28 -5.20
C GLY A 99 -11.13 15.61 -5.17
N ASP A 100 -11.99 14.64 -5.46
CA ASP A 100 -13.42 14.84 -5.34
C ASP A 100 -13.85 14.82 -3.88
N THR A 101 -15.05 15.34 -3.61
CA THR A 101 -15.62 15.34 -2.26
C THR A 101 -15.91 13.92 -1.80
N ILE A 102 -15.39 13.56 -0.61
CA ILE A 102 -15.66 12.26 -0.02
C ILE A 102 -16.89 12.33 0.86
N VAL A 103 -17.84 11.44 0.61
CA VAL A 103 -19.03 11.27 1.46
C VAL A 103 -18.69 10.24 2.55
N SER A 104 -18.55 10.69 3.78
CA SER A 104 -18.12 9.81 4.88
C SER A 104 -18.52 10.39 6.24
N SER A 105 -18.67 9.51 7.22
CA SER A 105 -18.79 9.91 8.62
C SER A 105 -17.44 10.09 9.29
N ASP A 106 -16.34 9.73 8.61
CA ASP A 106 -14.97 9.81 9.13
C ASP A 106 -14.39 11.19 8.84
N ASP A 107 -13.97 11.91 9.89
CA ASP A 107 -13.40 13.25 9.77
C ASP A 107 -11.92 13.27 9.39
N ALA A 108 -11.28 12.10 9.26
CA ALA A 108 -9.87 11.99 8.90
C ALA A 108 -9.54 12.66 7.57
N TYR A 109 -10.51 12.76 6.66
CA TYR A 109 -10.29 13.34 5.32
C TYR A 109 -10.31 14.88 5.29
N GLU A 110 -10.82 15.54 6.32
CA GLU A 110 -11.07 16.99 6.28
C GLU A 110 -9.83 17.85 6.03
N ASP A 111 -8.67 17.40 6.50
CA ASP A 111 -7.41 18.15 6.35
C ASP A 111 -6.84 18.10 4.93
N VAL A 112 -7.28 17.16 4.11
CA VAL A 112 -6.69 16.90 2.80
C VAL A 112 -7.65 17.00 1.63
N THR A 113 -8.97 16.91 1.87
CA THR A 113 -9.97 17.02 0.82
C THR A 113 -11.31 17.49 1.37
N SER A 114 -12.25 17.79 0.48
CA SER A 114 -13.63 18.11 0.87
C SER A 114 -14.36 16.86 1.32
N ARG A 115 -15.13 16.98 2.38
CA ARG A 115 -15.96 15.88 2.88
C ARG A 115 -17.40 16.31 3.09
N LEU A 116 -18.33 15.48 2.62
CA LEU A 116 -19.74 15.60 2.99
C LEU A 116 -19.97 14.69 4.20
N ASP A 117 -20.24 15.29 5.35
CA ASP A 117 -20.39 14.57 6.61
C ASP A 117 -21.75 13.90 6.70
N LEU A 118 -21.77 12.56 6.69
CA LEU A 118 -23.00 11.79 6.81
C LEU A 118 -23.74 12.02 8.12
N LYS A 119 -23.03 12.41 9.17
CA LYS A 119 -23.63 12.69 10.49
C LYS A 119 -24.47 13.96 10.49
N THR A 120 -24.23 14.86 9.53
CA THR A 120 -24.92 16.15 9.46
C THR A 120 -25.94 16.22 8.34
N VAL A 121 -26.08 15.15 7.55
CA VAL A 121 -27.09 15.09 6.48
C VAL A 121 -28.46 15.01 7.12
N ASP A 122 -29.35 15.95 6.70
CA ASP A 122 -30.72 16.00 7.17
C ASP A 122 -31.59 15.07 6.33
N GLU A 123 -32.31 14.16 6.98
CA GLU A 123 -33.09 13.11 6.31
C GLU A 123 -34.49 13.58 5.88
N GLU A 124 -34.69 14.81 5.65
CA GLU A 124 -35.99 15.32 5.20
C GLU A 124 -36.34 14.92 3.75
#